data_e5c963879b36ea3407c59d6bf71d2290
#
_entry.id   e5c963879b36ea3407c59d6bf71d2290
#
_cell.length_a   1.000
_cell.length_b   1.000
_cell.length_c   1.000
_cell.angle_alpha   90.00
_cell.angle_beta   90.00
_cell.angle_gamma   90.00
#
_symmetry.space_group_name_H-M   'P 1'
#
loop_
_entity.id
_entity.type
_entity.pdbx_description
1 polymer ?
#
loop_
_entity_poly.entity_id
_entity_poly.type
_entity_poly.pdbx_seq_one_letter_code
_entity_poly.pdbx_strand_id
1 'polypeptide(L)'
;YDLVILDVMMPGLDGYTVASRLRAEHHAVPILMLTAKSDLMDRVAGLNAGADYYLTKPFDSRELLACVGALLRRQGEQVDELTFGNTALDLSAGMLRCGSKSVRLSAREFDVMRILLQAKGGNVSKETLLERVWGFDSNAVENHVEVYAGFLRKKLASIGSNVRIEAIRRLGYHLEVAEV
;
A
#
# COMPACT_ATOMS: atom_id res chain seq x y z
N TYR A 1 -3.93 13.72 1.87
CA TYR A 1 -3.09 12.95 2.82
C TYR A 1 -3.90 11.76 3.34
N ASP A 2 -3.24 10.60 3.47
CA ASP A 2 -3.87 9.36 3.93
C ASP A 2 -3.73 9.14 5.44
N LEU A 3 -2.86 9.89 6.10
CA LEU A 3 -2.62 9.86 7.54
C LEU A 3 -1.97 11.17 7.98
N VAL A 4 -2.29 11.64 9.17
CA VAL A 4 -1.63 12.77 9.83
C VAL A 4 -0.94 12.28 11.09
N ILE A 5 0.35 12.59 11.24
CA ILE A 5 1.13 12.34 12.46
C ILE A 5 1.32 13.68 13.16
N LEU A 6 0.82 13.83 14.38
CA LEU A 6 0.88 15.05 15.16
C LEU A 6 1.70 14.86 16.42
N ASP A 7 2.67 15.73 16.65
CA ASP A 7 3.26 15.87 17.97
C ASP A 7 2.28 16.65 18.87
N VAL A 8 2.05 16.17 20.07
CA VAL A 8 1.21 16.88 21.05
C VAL A 8 1.88 18.20 21.46
N MET A 9 3.19 18.20 21.64
CA MET A 9 3.95 19.36 22.12
C MET A 9 4.60 20.11 20.94
N MET A 10 3.81 20.92 20.25
CA MET A 10 4.34 21.80 19.19
C MET A 10 4.28 23.28 19.65
N PRO A 11 5.27 24.13 19.28
CA PRO A 11 5.22 25.55 19.56
C PRO A 11 4.06 26.23 18.80
N GLY A 12 3.28 27.05 19.48
CA GLY A 12 2.15 27.79 18.92
C GLY A 12 0.82 27.05 19.07
N LEU A 13 0.46 26.19 18.12
CA LEU A 13 -0.73 25.33 18.20
C LEU A 13 -0.32 23.92 18.67
N ASP A 14 -0.95 23.44 19.74
CA ASP A 14 -0.73 22.06 20.19
C ASP A 14 -1.43 21.03 19.29
N GLY A 15 -0.98 19.78 19.35
CA GLY A 15 -1.53 18.71 18.53
C GLY A 15 -3.03 18.42 18.76
N TYR A 16 -3.52 18.64 19.99
CA TYR A 16 -4.96 18.48 20.33
C TYR A 16 -5.82 19.49 19.60
N THR A 17 -5.37 20.75 19.58
CA THR A 17 -6.07 21.83 18.87
C THR A 17 -6.12 21.58 17.38
N VAL A 18 -5.03 21.10 16.79
CA VAL A 18 -4.98 20.73 15.35
C VAL A 18 -5.94 19.59 15.06
N ALA A 19 -5.94 18.51 15.85
CA ALA A 19 -6.86 17.39 15.66
C ALA A 19 -8.32 17.82 15.76
N SER A 20 -8.67 18.61 16.79
CA SER A 20 -10.03 19.11 16.97
C SER A 20 -10.49 19.97 15.79
N ARG A 21 -9.63 20.81 15.21
CA ARG A 21 -9.95 21.59 14.01
C ARG A 21 -10.18 20.71 12.79
N LEU A 22 -9.32 19.73 12.55
CA LEU A 22 -9.50 18.77 11.46
C LEU A 22 -10.86 18.06 11.56
N ARG A 23 -11.27 17.67 12.77
CA ARG A 23 -12.57 17.03 12.99
C ARG A 23 -13.74 18.00 12.84
N ALA A 24 -13.60 19.23 13.30
CA ALA A 24 -14.61 20.28 13.11
C ALA A 24 -14.83 20.61 11.61
N GLU A 25 -13.79 20.52 10.81
CA GLU A 25 -13.83 20.68 9.35
C GLU A 25 -14.24 19.38 8.60
N HIS A 26 -14.70 18.36 9.32
CA HIS A 26 -15.16 17.07 8.79
C HIS A 26 -14.08 16.27 8.03
N HIS A 27 -12.80 16.52 8.29
CA HIS A 27 -11.73 15.68 7.75
C HIS A 27 -11.70 14.33 8.47
N ALA A 28 -11.93 13.24 7.72
CA ALA A 28 -11.91 11.86 8.24
C ALA A 28 -10.52 11.21 8.24
N VAL A 29 -9.47 11.96 7.87
CA VAL A 29 -8.08 11.45 7.83
C VAL A 29 -7.67 10.89 9.19
N PRO A 30 -7.06 9.67 9.30
CA PRO A 30 -6.58 9.15 10.58
C PRO A 30 -5.51 10.05 11.16
N ILE A 31 -5.54 10.18 12.48
CA ILE A 31 -4.60 11.00 13.23
C ILE A 31 -3.88 10.12 14.26
N LEU A 32 -2.57 9.99 14.08
CA LEU A 32 -1.65 9.38 15.04
C LEU A 32 -0.99 10.50 15.87
N MET A 33 -1.23 10.53 17.17
CA MET A 33 -0.56 11.47 18.06
C MET A 33 0.72 10.91 18.65
N LEU A 34 1.79 11.70 18.61
CA LEU A 34 3.04 11.44 19.30
C LEU A 34 3.08 12.26 20.59
N THR A 35 3.27 11.63 21.75
CA THR A 35 3.25 12.32 23.03
C THR A 35 4.38 11.87 23.95
N ALA A 36 4.97 12.80 24.71
CA ALA A 36 5.86 12.49 25.82
C ALA A 36 5.08 12.15 27.11
N LYS A 37 3.76 12.35 27.11
CA LYS A 37 2.91 12.17 28.28
C LYS A 37 2.31 10.76 28.30
N SER A 38 2.59 10.02 29.36
CA SER A 38 2.11 8.65 29.58
C SER A 38 0.82 8.58 30.42
N ASP A 39 0.36 9.71 30.96
CA ASP A 39 -0.79 9.74 31.86
C ASP A 39 -2.11 9.39 31.16
N LEU A 40 -2.93 8.62 31.85
CA LEU A 40 -4.24 8.18 31.39
C LEU A 40 -5.14 9.36 31.00
N MET A 41 -5.10 10.46 31.76
CA MET A 41 -5.91 11.65 31.51
C MET A 41 -5.54 12.36 30.21
N ASP A 42 -4.26 12.45 29.89
CA ASP A 42 -3.80 13.02 28.61
C ASP A 42 -4.20 12.17 27.41
N ARG A 43 -4.20 10.84 27.56
CA ARG A 43 -4.66 9.89 26.51
C ARG A 43 -6.16 10.02 26.27
N VAL A 44 -6.95 10.16 27.33
CA VAL A 44 -8.40 10.37 27.24
C VAL A 44 -8.73 11.72 26.60
N ALA A 45 -8.02 12.79 27.01
CA ALA A 45 -8.19 14.12 26.40
C ALA A 45 -7.93 14.12 24.90
N GLY A 46 -6.94 13.41 24.48
CA GLY A 46 -6.61 13.34 23.06
C GLY A 46 -7.55 12.48 22.22
N LEU A 47 -8.04 11.35 22.73
CA LEU A 47 -9.09 10.58 22.08
C LEU A 47 -10.35 11.46 21.91
N ASN A 48 -10.69 12.26 22.90
CA ASN A 48 -11.78 13.22 22.83
C ASN A 48 -11.51 14.39 21.83
N ALA A 49 -10.24 14.73 21.59
CA ALA A 49 -9.84 15.69 20.56
C ALA A 49 -9.93 15.13 19.12
N GLY A 50 -10.21 13.82 18.97
CA GLY A 50 -10.41 13.19 17.66
C GLY A 50 -9.20 12.47 17.09
N ALA A 51 -8.21 12.12 17.93
CA ALA A 51 -7.12 11.22 17.52
C ALA A 51 -7.61 9.77 17.42
N ASP A 52 -7.06 9.01 16.46
CA ASP A 52 -7.38 7.61 16.27
C ASP A 52 -6.41 6.68 17.01
N TYR A 53 -5.20 7.14 17.27
CA TYR A 53 -4.19 6.39 18.02
C TYR A 53 -3.15 7.31 18.68
N TYR A 54 -2.47 6.77 19.71
CA TYR A 54 -1.40 7.43 20.46
C TYR A 54 -0.17 6.57 20.50
N LEU A 55 1.00 7.23 20.31
CA LEU A 55 2.30 6.61 20.48
C LEU A 55 3.13 7.45 21.45
N THR A 56 3.58 6.83 22.55
CA THR A 56 4.36 7.51 23.59
C THR A 56 5.85 7.56 23.25
N LYS A 57 6.45 8.71 23.42
CA LYS A 57 7.91 8.90 23.30
C LYS A 57 8.61 8.46 24.59
N PRO A 58 9.79 7.77 24.50
CA PRO A 58 10.44 7.31 23.29
C PRO A 58 9.77 6.07 22.69
N PHE A 59 9.70 5.96 21.37
CA PHE A 59 9.16 4.81 20.65
C PHE A 59 10.20 4.19 19.70
N ASP A 60 10.06 2.91 19.41
CA ASP A 60 10.83 2.22 18.37
C ASP A 60 10.22 2.54 17.00
N SER A 61 11.08 2.70 15.97
CA SER A 61 10.62 2.96 14.60
C SER A 61 9.69 1.86 14.06
N ARG A 62 9.89 0.61 14.49
CA ARG A 62 9.04 -0.53 14.13
C ARG A 62 7.63 -0.39 14.71
N GLU A 63 7.53 0.16 15.96
CA GLU A 63 6.25 0.43 16.60
C GLU A 63 5.50 1.55 15.86
N LEU A 64 6.18 2.63 15.51
CA LEU A 64 5.61 3.71 14.70
C LEU A 64 5.07 3.17 13.36
N LEU A 65 5.87 2.39 12.64
CA LEU A 65 5.45 1.82 11.35
C LEU A 65 4.27 0.84 11.49
N ALA A 66 4.21 0.07 12.58
CA ALA A 66 3.08 -0.81 12.87
C ALA A 66 1.78 -0.02 13.12
N CYS A 67 1.86 1.08 13.89
CA CYS A 67 0.73 1.97 14.15
C CYS A 67 0.24 2.66 12.87
N VAL A 68 1.14 3.19 12.06
CA VAL A 68 0.83 3.78 10.75
C VAL A 68 0.12 2.76 9.86
N GLY A 69 0.66 1.56 9.73
CA GLY A 69 0.06 0.48 8.95
C GLY A 69 -1.33 0.07 9.45
N ALA A 70 -1.54 0.05 10.77
CA ALA A 70 -2.84 -0.26 11.37
C ALA A 70 -3.89 0.83 11.09
N LEU A 71 -3.49 2.11 11.15
CA LEU A 71 -4.39 3.23 10.89
C LEU A 71 -4.76 3.35 9.42
N LEU A 72 -3.81 3.15 8.51
CA LEU A 72 -4.06 3.16 7.07
C LEU A 72 -5.01 2.01 6.64
N ARG A 73 -4.96 0.85 7.30
CA ARG A 73 -5.91 -0.23 7.08
C ARG A 73 -7.35 0.12 7.50
N ARG A 74 -7.55 1.03 8.46
CA ARG A 74 -8.89 1.45 8.91
C ARG A 74 -9.60 2.44 7.98
N GLN A 75 -8.87 3.11 7.09
CA GLN A 75 -9.43 4.17 6.21
C GLN A 75 -10.07 3.67 4.92
N GLY A 76 -9.78 2.45 4.51
CA GLY A 76 -10.44 1.85 3.36
C GLY A 76 -11.20 0.62 3.83
N GLU A 77 -12.27 0.27 3.16
CA GLU A 77 -12.51 -1.14 2.90
C GLU A 77 -11.13 -1.73 2.66
N GLN A 78 -10.73 -2.73 3.44
CA GLN A 78 -9.48 -3.44 3.18
C GLN A 78 -9.49 -3.71 1.68
N VAL A 79 -8.66 -3.02 0.93
CA VAL A 79 -8.36 -3.47 -0.43
C VAL A 79 -7.45 -4.67 -0.20
N ASP A 80 -8.06 -5.72 0.39
CA ASP A 80 -7.40 -7.03 0.50
C ASP A 80 -7.20 -7.62 -0.89
N GLU A 81 -7.74 -6.96 -1.92
CA GLU A 81 -7.75 -7.42 -3.28
C GLU A 81 -7.58 -6.26 -4.29
N LEU A 82 -6.60 -6.36 -5.19
CA LEU A 82 -6.45 -5.48 -6.34
C LEU A 82 -7.04 -6.16 -7.57
N THR A 83 -7.93 -5.47 -8.29
CA THR A 83 -8.61 -6.02 -9.45
C THR A 83 -8.25 -5.30 -10.75
N PHE A 84 -8.19 -6.06 -11.86
CA PHE A 84 -8.10 -5.55 -13.23
C PHE A 84 -8.68 -6.60 -14.19
N GLY A 85 -9.57 -6.19 -15.09
CA GLY A 85 -10.33 -7.13 -15.92
C GLY A 85 -11.08 -8.16 -15.06
N ASN A 86 -10.93 -9.45 -15.38
CA ASN A 86 -11.52 -10.54 -14.60
C ASN A 86 -10.57 -11.14 -13.53
N THR A 87 -9.48 -10.46 -13.23
CA THR A 87 -8.42 -10.95 -12.34
C THR A 87 -8.34 -10.13 -11.08
N ALA A 88 -8.12 -10.81 -9.97
CA ALA A 88 -7.96 -10.23 -8.66
C ALA A 88 -6.71 -10.77 -7.96
N LEU A 89 -5.95 -9.89 -7.30
CA LEU A 89 -4.81 -10.22 -6.46
C LEU A 89 -5.20 -10.05 -5.00
N ASP A 90 -5.32 -11.16 -4.28
CA ASP A 90 -5.49 -11.17 -2.82
C ASP A 90 -4.16 -10.76 -2.16
N LEU A 91 -4.15 -9.60 -1.52
CA LEU A 91 -2.94 -9.02 -0.94
C LEU A 91 -2.53 -9.72 0.35
N SER A 92 -3.47 -10.34 1.05
CA SER A 92 -3.22 -11.04 2.31
C SER A 92 -2.69 -12.46 2.07
N ALA A 93 -3.28 -13.17 1.11
CA ALA A 93 -2.92 -14.55 0.79
C ALA A 93 -1.80 -14.68 -0.24
N GLY A 94 -1.48 -13.61 -1.00
CA GLY A 94 -0.53 -13.66 -2.12
C GLY A 94 -1.01 -14.55 -3.27
N MET A 95 -2.33 -14.57 -3.49
CA MET A 95 -3.01 -15.40 -4.48
C MET A 95 -3.57 -14.55 -5.62
N LEU A 96 -3.30 -14.97 -6.85
CA LEU A 96 -3.94 -14.42 -8.04
C LEU A 96 -5.17 -15.28 -8.37
N ARG A 97 -6.33 -14.64 -8.59
CA ARG A 97 -7.62 -15.30 -8.80
C ARG A 97 -8.29 -14.86 -10.10
N CYS A 98 -9.01 -15.79 -10.72
CA CYS A 98 -9.90 -15.51 -11.83
C CYS A 98 -11.10 -16.48 -11.76
N GLY A 99 -12.29 -15.97 -11.43
CA GLY A 99 -13.45 -16.80 -11.14
C GLY A 99 -13.15 -17.81 -10.00
N SER A 100 -13.36 -19.09 -10.26
CA SER A 100 -13.08 -20.16 -9.29
C SER A 100 -11.62 -20.66 -9.28
N LYS A 101 -10.79 -20.20 -10.21
CA LYS A 101 -9.39 -20.62 -10.31
C LYS A 101 -8.47 -19.65 -9.57
N SER A 102 -7.42 -20.18 -8.95
CA SER A 102 -6.40 -19.38 -8.28
C SER A 102 -5.02 -20.00 -8.42
N VAL A 103 -3.99 -19.16 -8.29
CA VAL A 103 -2.58 -19.58 -8.31
C VAL A 103 -1.79 -18.72 -7.33
N ARG A 104 -0.90 -19.35 -6.58
CA ARG A 104 -0.02 -18.65 -5.63
C ARG A 104 1.13 -17.96 -6.34
N LEU A 105 1.43 -16.74 -5.92
CA LEU A 105 2.58 -15.99 -6.38
C LEU A 105 3.77 -16.16 -5.41
N SER A 106 4.98 -16.21 -5.94
CA SER A 106 6.19 -15.99 -5.15
C SER A 106 6.28 -14.52 -4.72
N ALA A 107 7.13 -14.19 -3.75
CA ALA A 107 7.25 -12.81 -3.25
C ALA A 107 7.53 -11.80 -4.37
N ARG A 108 8.46 -12.10 -5.28
CA ARG A 108 8.80 -11.20 -6.39
C ARG A 108 7.71 -11.11 -7.46
N GLU A 109 7.04 -12.21 -7.79
CA GLU A 109 5.88 -12.20 -8.68
C GLU A 109 4.74 -11.35 -8.10
N PHE A 110 4.51 -11.49 -6.78
CA PHE A 110 3.52 -10.69 -6.06
C PHE A 110 3.83 -9.20 -6.14
N ASP A 111 5.07 -8.80 -5.85
CA ASP A 111 5.48 -7.40 -5.88
C ASP A 111 5.34 -6.78 -7.29
N VAL A 112 5.79 -7.51 -8.33
CA VAL A 112 5.63 -7.07 -9.73
C VAL A 112 4.14 -6.94 -10.09
N MET A 113 3.32 -7.96 -9.79
CA MET A 113 1.90 -7.96 -10.13
C MET A 113 1.14 -6.85 -9.39
N ARG A 114 1.45 -6.63 -8.10
CA ARG A 114 0.87 -5.56 -7.29
C ARG A 114 1.12 -4.19 -7.90
N ILE A 115 2.37 -3.90 -8.32
CA ILE A 115 2.73 -2.61 -8.93
C ILE A 115 1.98 -2.40 -10.25
N LEU A 116 1.89 -3.44 -11.08
CA LEU A 116 1.17 -3.37 -12.35
C LEU A 116 -0.35 -3.16 -12.16
N LEU A 117 -0.95 -3.85 -11.19
CA LEU A 117 -2.38 -3.67 -10.85
C LEU A 117 -2.66 -2.27 -10.30
N GLN A 118 -1.78 -1.73 -9.45
CA GLN A 118 -1.89 -0.37 -8.92
C GLN A 118 -1.81 0.69 -10.01
N ALA A 119 -1.09 0.42 -11.09
CA ALA A 119 -1.00 1.31 -12.25
C ALA A 119 -2.28 1.32 -13.12
N LYS A 120 -3.24 0.42 -12.88
CA LYS A 120 -4.58 0.38 -13.54
C LYS A 120 -4.51 0.51 -15.06
N GLY A 121 -3.62 -0.23 -15.71
CA GLY A 121 -3.38 -0.17 -17.16
C GLY A 121 -2.37 0.89 -17.60
N GLY A 122 -1.90 1.74 -16.69
CA GLY A 122 -0.80 2.68 -16.97
C GLY A 122 0.54 1.96 -17.14
N ASN A 123 1.46 2.59 -17.88
CA ASN A 123 2.80 2.05 -18.09
C ASN A 123 3.67 2.19 -16.84
N VAL A 124 4.39 1.13 -16.50
CA VAL A 124 5.40 1.10 -15.44
C VAL A 124 6.75 0.80 -16.08
N SER A 125 7.73 1.69 -15.90
CA SER A 125 9.04 1.51 -16.50
C SER A 125 9.80 0.32 -15.89
N LYS A 126 10.75 -0.25 -16.62
CA LYS A 126 11.60 -1.33 -16.12
C LYS A 126 12.42 -0.87 -14.91
N GLU A 127 12.93 0.36 -14.93
CA GLU A 127 13.67 0.95 -13.82
C GLU A 127 12.80 1.03 -12.56
N THR A 128 11.55 1.51 -12.70
CA THR A 128 10.60 1.58 -11.58
C THR A 128 10.32 0.20 -10.99
N LEU A 129 10.15 -0.82 -11.83
CA LEU A 129 9.96 -2.20 -11.37
C LEU A 129 11.21 -2.74 -10.67
N LEU A 130 12.40 -2.52 -11.23
CA LEU A 130 13.66 -2.94 -10.62
C LEU A 130 13.85 -2.31 -9.24
N GLU A 131 13.72 -0.99 -9.17
CA GLU A 131 13.88 -0.23 -7.94
C GLU A 131 12.91 -0.69 -6.83
N ARG A 132 11.62 -0.77 -7.15
CA ARG A 132 10.59 -1.09 -6.17
C ARG A 132 10.56 -2.54 -5.74
N VAL A 133 10.95 -3.47 -6.61
CA VAL A 133 10.90 -4.91 -6.32
C VAL A 133 12.23 -5.44 -5.78
N TRP A 134 13.37 -4.95 -6.27
CA TRP A 134 14.71 -5.43 -5.88
C TRP A 134 15.52 -4.43 -5.07
N GLY A 135 15.18 -3.14 -5.11
CA GLY A 135 15.90 -2.06 -4.42
C GLY A 135 17.08 -1.53 -5.22
N PHE A 136 17.57 -0.34 -4.84
CA PHE A 136 18.66 0.36 -5.54
C PHE A 136 20.02 -0.37 -5.50
N ASP A 137 20.32 -1.08 -4.41
CA ASP A 137 21.60 -1.75 -4.18
C ASP A 137 21.62 -3.19 -4.66
N SER A 138 20.61 -3.62 -5.42
CA SER A 138 20.54 -4.99 -5.92
C SER A 138 21.37 -5.18 -7.19
N ASN A 139 21.99 -6.35 -7.35
CA ASN A 139 22.60 -6.77 -8.62
C ASN A 139 21.56 -7.19 -9.67
N ALA A 140 20.29 -6.83 -9.47
CA ALA A 140 19.24 -7.13 -10.41
C ALA A 140 19.38 -6.26 -11.65
N VAL A 141 19.25 -6.86 -12.81
CA VAL A 141 19.32 -6.20 -14.12
C VAL A 141 17.96 -6.28 -14.81
N GLU A 142 17.73 -5.50 -15.84
CA GLU A 142 16.45 -5.44 -16.59
C GLU A 142 15.89 -6.81 -16.99
N ASN A 143 16.78 -7.78 -17.27
CA ASN A 143 16.39 -9.14 -17.61
C ASN A 143 15.58 -9.84 -16.49
N HIS A 144 15.76 -9.47 -15.22
CA HIS A 144 14.94 -10.02 -14.12
C HIS A 144 13.47 -9.65 -14.30
N VAL A 145 13.18 -8.39 -14.69
CA VAL A 145 11.79 -7.95 -14.94
C VAL A 145 11.16 -8.78 -16.06
N GLU A 146 11.89 -9.05 -17.14
CA GLU A 146 11.41 -9.85 -18.26
C GLU A 146 11.09 -11.29 -17.86
N VAL A 147 11.96 -11.91 -17.05
CA VAL A 147 11.74 -13.27 -16.53
C VAL A 147 10.49 -13.34 -15.67
N TYR A 148 10.32 -12.39 -14.72
CA TYR A 148 9.14 -12.39 -13.85
C TYR A 148 7.85 -12.03 -14.58
N ALA A 149 7.89 -11.14 -15.56
CA ALA A 149 6.76 -10.90 -16.47
C ALA A 149 6.37 -12.17 -17.23
N GLY A 150 7.36 -12.97 -17.66
CA GLY A 150 7.15 -14.28 -18.29
C GLY A 150 6.47 -15.28 -17.35
N PHE A 151 6.88 -15.36 -16.08
CA PHE A 151 6.24 -16.22 -15.09
C PHE A 151 4.79 -15.79 -14.81
N LEU A 152 4.54 -14.51 -14.66
CA LEU A 152 3.22 -13.96 -14.44
C LEU A 152 2.29 -14.21 -15.63
N ARG A 153 2.75 -14.06 -16.88
CA ARG A 153 1.97 -14.40 -18.06
C ARG A 153 1.50 -15.85 -18.06
N LYS A 154 2.40 -16.80 -17.70
CA LYS A 154 2.05 -18.22 -17.58
C LYS A 154 0.99 -18.45 -16.50
N LYS A 155 1.11 -17.78 -15.36
CA LYS A 155 0.15 -17.89 -14.25
C LYS A 155 -1.21 -17.28 -14.59
N LEU A 156 -1.26 -16.10 -15.22
CA LEU A 156 -2.49 -15.51 -15.74
C LEU A 156 -3.21 -16.46 -16.72
N ALA A 157 -2.46 -17.03 -17.66
CA ALA A 157 -3.02 -17.99 -18.60
C ALA A 157 -3.54 -19.26 -17.91
N SER A 158 -2.86 -19.78 -16.88
CA SER A 158 -3.25 -21.00 -16.16
C SER A 158 -4.58 -20.88 -15.42
N ILE A 159 -4.94 -19.66 -14.98
CA ILE A 159 -6.21 -19.39 -14.29
C ILE A 159 -7.32 -18.92 -15.27
N GLY A 160 -7.02 -18.78 -16.57
CA GLY A 160 -7.98 -18.33 -17.57
C GLY A 160 -8.28 -16.82 -17.49
N SER A 161 -7.30 -16.03 -17.06
CA SER A 161 -7.41 -14.57 -17.01
C SER A 161 -7.51 -13.98 -18.43
N ASN A 162 -8.34 -12.94 -18.58
CA ASN A 162 -8.34 -12.09 -19.77
C ASN A 162 -7.32 -10.95 -19.69
N VAL A 163 -6.58 -10.87 -18.58
CA VAL A 163 -5.53 -9.86 -18.39
C VAL A 163 -4.23 -10.33 -19.02
N ARG A 164 -3.60 -9.45 -19.77
CA ARG A 164 -2.28 -9.66 -20.37
C ARG A 164 -1.29 -8.64 -19.83
N ILE A 165 -0.03 -9.05 -19.70
CA ILE A 165 1.09 -8.15 -19.41
C ILE A 165 1.76 -7.85 -20.74
N GLU A 166 1.57 -6.64 -21.23
CA GLU A 166 2.19 -6.19 -22.47
C GLU A 166 3.44 -5.36 -22.22
N ALA A 167 4.42 -5.50 -23.10
CA ALA A 167 5.66 -4.75 -23.06
C ALA A 167 5.65 -3.70 -24.16
N ILE A 168 5.78 -2.43 -23.79
CA ILE A 168 5.96 -1.35 -24.75
C ILE A 168 7.43 -0.97 -24.81
N ARG A 169 7.99 -1.03 -26.01
CA ARG A 169 9.39 -0.71 -26.24
C ARG A 169 9.75 0.68 -25.70
N ARG A 170 10.76 0.75 -24.84
CA ARG A 170 11.26 1.97 -24.16
C ARG A 170 10.31 2.57 -23.10
N LEU A 171 9.10 2.05 -22.89
CA LEU A 171 8.15 2.57 -21.90
C LEU A 171 7.95 1.62 -20.72
N GLY A 172 8.21 0.31 -20.88
CA GLY A 172 8.08 -0.67 -19.79
C GLY A 172 6.93 -1.65 -20.01
N TYR A 173 6.14 -1.88 -18.96
CA TYR A 173 5.06 -2.87 -18.93
C TYR A 173 3.75 -2.24 -18.47
N HIS A 174 2.66 -2.74 -19.00
CA HIS A 174 1.30 -2.42 -18.53
C HIS A 174 0.39 -3.64 -18.58
N LEU A 175 -0.76 -3.51 -17.95
CA LEU A 175 -1.84 -4.50 -18.04
C LEU A 175 -2.83 -4.08 -19.11
N GLU A 176 -3.26 -5.04 -19.90
CA GLU A 176 -4.31 -4.89 -20.90
C GLU A 176 -5.36 -5.99 -20.73
N VAL A 177 -6.63 -5.66 -21.00
CA VAL A 177 -7.71 -6.64 -21.04
C VAL A 177 -7.85 -7.11 -22.49
N ALA A 178 -7.65 -8.40 -22.75
CA ALA A 178 -7.89 -8.97 -24.06
C ALA A 178 -9.37 -8.86 -24.40
N GLU A 179 -9.69 -8.25 -25.52
CA GLU A 179 -11.03 -8.31 -26.10
C GLU A 179 -11.32 -9.77 -26.48
N VAL A 180 -12.52 -10.25 -26.11
CA VAL A 180 -13.01 -11.60 -26.40
C VAL A 180 -13.58 -11.63 -27.79
#